data_1db4192d6258243751fbc98f3d6132c0
#
_entry.id   1db4192d6258243751fbc98f3d6132c0
#
_cell.length_a   1.000
_cell.length_b   1.000
_cell.length_c   1.000
_cell.angle_alpha   90.00
_cell.angle_beta   90.00
_cell.angle_gamma   90.00
#
_symmetry.space_group_name_H-M   'P 1'
#
loop_
_entity.id
_entity.type
_entity.pdbx_description
1 polymer ?
#
loop_
_entity_poly.entity_id
_entity_poly.type
_entity_poly.pdbx_seq_one_letter_code
_entity_poly.pdbx_strand_id
1 'polypeptide(L)'
;MKLSKFLLCLLPLLAGAAHAQDDRRVVSPDGRLEFRLFTTLPAGAQLNSLAYQVRRDGKLLIDTSCIGLDIHFQEPLLGENVGLSASKVSAGDGYSALFADYLQNSTTGRRIDFEVRVYNDGVAFRYVLPQQAPLLDLLIEDEVTEFHFAWTAGRPAKSSLPYEEAVPGGGWLGIFESREAGFPPMSLVRNEPNLLVTHLPDKPSDPGVAYVGVTPWTGPWRIIAVAGTREGLAKTKVVQK
;
A
#
# COMPACT_ATOMS: atom_id res chain seq x y z
N MET A 1 57.07 -30.32 -29.61
CA MET A 1 55.91 -30.55 -28.71
C MET A 1 55.57 -29.22 -28.04
N LYS A 2 54.63 -28.45 -28.57
CA LYS A 2 54.27 -27.13 -28.03
C LYS A 2 52.95 -27.26 -27.24
N LEU A 3 52.98 -27.07 -25.91
CA LEU A 3 51.82 -26.99 -25.06
C LEU A 3 51.13 -25.63 -25.27
N SER A 4 49.92 -25.65 -25.78
CA SER A 4 49.06 -24.50 -25.86
C SER A 4 48.35 -24.28 -24.53
N LYS A 5 48.60 -23.13 -23.87
CA LYS A 5 47.90 -22.72 -22.63
C LYS A 5 46.58 -22.14 -23.00
N PHE A 6 45.47 -22.83 -22.72
CA PHE A 6 44.13 -22.26 -22.73
C PHE A 6 43.93 -21.36 -21.51
N LEU A 7 43.85 -20.07 -21.76
CA LEU A 7 43.49 -19.07 -20.75
C LEU A 7 41.96 -19.00 -20.67
N LEU A 8 41.40 -19.60 -19.62
CA LEU A 8 39.98 -19.57 -19.33
C LEU A 8 39.64 -18.19 -18.71
N CYS A 9 39.10 -17.27 -19.51
CA CYS A 9 38.53 -16.00 -19.00
C CYS A 9 37.24 -16.28 -18.25
N LEU A 10 37.28 -16.28 -16.92
CA LEU A 10 36.09 -16.17 -16.08
C LEU A 10 35.57 -14.75 -16.18
N LEU A 11 34.47 -14.55 -16.92
CA LEU A 11 33.65 -13.31 -16.81
C LEU A 11 32.89 -13.38 -15.49
N PRO A 12 33.03 -12.37 -14.61
CA PRO A 12 32.14 -12.27 -13.46
C PRO A 12 30.73 -11.91 -13.98
N LEU A 13 29.74 -12.78 -13.73
CA LEU A 13 28.34 -12.42 -13.83
C LEU A 13 28.09 -11.31 -12.80
N LEU A 14 28.07 -10.06 -13.25
CA LEU A 14 27.46 -8.97 -12.52
C LEU A 14 25.96 -9.24 -12.49
N ALA A 15 25.48 -9.88 -11.41
CA ALA A 15 24.08 -9.86 -11.05
C ALA A 15 23.73 -8.38 -10.78
N GLY A 16 23.24 -7.69 -11.79
CA GLY A 16 22.68 -6.37 -11.66
C GLY A 16 21.50 -6.48 -10.70
N ALA A 17 21.66 -5.96 -9.49
CA ALA A 17 20.52 -5.68 -8.64
C ALA A 17 19.64 -4.73 -9.44
N ALA A 18 18.51 -5.21 -9.96
CA ALA A 18 17.46 -4.38 -10.50
C ALA A 18 16.99 -3.50 -9.35
N HIS A 19 17.55 -2.30 -9.26
CA HIS A 19 17.06 -1.28 -8.36
C HIS A 19 15.67 -0.92 -8.90
N ALA A 20 14.65 -1.18 -8.11
CA ALA A 20 13.30 -0.74 -8.41
C ALA A 20 13.36 0.78 -8.60
N GLN A 21 13.20 1.23 -9.84
CA GLN A 21 13.35 2.63 -10.26
C GLN A 21 12.33 3.55 -9.57
N ASP A 22 11.31 2.94 -8.93
CA ASP A 22 10.15 3.58 -8.33
C ASP A 22 10.10 3.43 -6.79
N ASP A 23 11.21 3.09 -6.14
CA ASP A 23 11.30 2.95 -4.68
C ASP A 23 11.33 4.33 -3.99
N ARG A 24 10.33 4.61 -3.17
CA ARG A 24 10.21 5.84 -2.38
C ARG A 24 10.06 5.52 -0.91
N ARG A 25 10.80 6.23 -0.08
CA ARG A 25 10.82 6.04 1.36
C ARG A 25 10.50 7.33 2.08
N VAL A 26 9.73 7.20 3.13
CA VAL A 26 9.46 8.27 4.08
C VAL A 26 9.54 7.72 5.49
N VAL A 27 10.20 8.45 6.38
CA VAL A 27 10.43 8.05 7.77
C VAL A 27 9.74 9.01 8.73
N SER A 28 9.31 8.48 9.88
CA SER A 28 8.75 9.29 10.96
C SER A 28 9.74 10.36 11.45
N PRO A 29 9.27 11.43 12.10
CA PRO A 29 10.16 12.46 12.64
C PRO A 29 11.22 11.93 13.60
N ASP A 30 10.95 10.87 14.36
CA ASP A 30 11.91 10.21 15.25
C ASP A 30 12.80 9.16 14.55
N GLY A 31 12.59 8.93 13.22
CA GLY A 31 13.38 8.01 12.41
C GLY A 31 13.10 6.52 12.64
N ARG A 32 12.11 6.16 13.47
CA ARG A 32 11.87 4.77 13.87
C ARG A 32 10.89 4.01 12.99
N LEU A 33 9.86 4.68 12.44
CA LEU A 33 8.93 4.12 11.48
C LEU A 33 9.33 4.52 10.06
N GLU A 34 9.32 3.55 9.15
CA GLU A 34 9.57 3.74 7.73
C GLU A 34 8.38 3.19 6.94
N PHE A 35 7.87 3.97 6.01
CA PHE A 35 6.99 3.54 4.94
C PHE A 35 7.75 3.56 3.63
N ARG A 36 7.68 2.46 2.90
CA ARG A 36 8.29 2.30 1.59
C ARG A 36 7.20 2.04 0.56
N LEU A 37 7.17 2.82 -0.51
CA LEU A 37 6.26 2.68 -1.65
C LEU A 37 7.08 2.35 -2.89
N PHE A 38 6.71 1.29 -3.61
CA PHE A 38 7.48 0.78 -4.75
C PHE A 38 6.59 -0.05 -5.67
N THR A 39 7.10 -0.37 -6.87
CA THR A 39 6.45 -1.36 -7.75
C THR A 39 7.10 -2.72 -7.57
N THR A 40 6.30 -3.78 -7.63
CA THR A 40 6.74 -5.18 -7.55
C THR A 40 6.06 -6.00 -8.64
N LEU A 41 6.65 -7.14 -9.01
CA LEU A 41 6.00 -8.13 -9.85
C LEU A 41 5.58 -9.31 -8.96
N PRO A 42 4.28 -9.43 -8.61
CA PRO A 42 3.80 -10.54 -7.80
C PRO A 42 4.06 -11.89 -8.46
N ALA A 43 4.24 -12.94 -7.68
CA ALA A 43 4.51 -14.27 -8.20
C ALA A 43 3.39 -14.74 -9.14
N GLY A 44 3.75 -15.08 -10.38
CA GLY A 44 2.81 -15.50 -11.41
C GLY A 44 2.08 -14.37 -12.15
N ALA A 45 2.24 -13.11 -11.73
CA ALA A 45 1.67 -11.96 -12.43
C ALA A 45 2.50 -11.59 -13.67
N GLN A 46 1.85 -11.01 -14.68
CA GLN A 46 2.50 -10.48 -15.88
C GLN A 46 2.71 -8.96 -15.82
N LEU A 47 1.98 -8.28 -14.96
CA LEU A 47 2.04 -6.85 -14.75
C LEU A 47 2.62 -6.55 -13.36
N ASN A 48 3.38 -5.46 -13.26
CA ASN A 48 3.80 -4.96 -11.96
C ASN A 48 2.59 -4.40 -11.21
N SER A 49 2.68 -4.43 -9.88
CA SER A 49 1.70 -3.84 -8.99
C SER A 49 2.37 -2.83 -8.08
N LEU A 50 1.66 -1.77 -7.75
CA LEU A 50 2.06 -0.85 -6.71
C LEU A 50 1.96 -1.57 -5.37
N ALA A 51 2.99 -1.43 -4.53
CA ALA A 51 3.10 -2.11 -3.26
C ALA A 51 3.76 -1.24 -2.21
N TYR A 52 3.57 -1.60 -0.95
CA TYR A 52 4.20 -0.92 0.16
C TYR A 52 4.76 -1.91 1.20
N GLN A 53 5.62 -1.39 2.07
CA GLN A 53 6.12 -2.03 3.28
C GLN A 53 6.12 -1.04 4.44
N VAL A 54 5.95 -1.55 5.67
CA VAL A 54 6.12 -0.77 6.89
C VAL A 54 7.16 -1.43 7.78
N ARG A 55 8.14 -0.66 8.25
CA ARG A 55 9.19 -1.11 9.18
C ARG A 55 9.18 -0.25 10.44
N ARG A 56 9.52 -0.87 11.56
CA ARG A 56 9.82 -0.18 12.80
C ARG A 56 11.16 -0.64 13.35
N ASP A 57 12.04 0.31 13.66
CA ASP A 57 13.40 0.02 14.14
C ASP A 57 14.13 -0.98 13.22
N GLY A 58 13.95 -0.84 11.89
CA GLY A 58 14.51 -1.73 10.86
C GLY A 58 13.82 -3.07 10.68
N LYS A 59 12.89 -3.47 11.56
CA LYS A 59 12.14 -4.73 11.47
C LYS A 59 10.85 -4.54 10.68
N LEU A 60 10.53 -5.48 9.80
CA LEU A 60 9.25 -5.51 9.09
C LEU A 60 8.09 -5.69 10.06
N LEU A 61 7.06 -4.85 9.92
CA LEU A 61 5.73 -5.02 10.50
C LEU A 61 4.74 -5.48 9.43
N ILE A 62 4.72 -4.76 8.31
CA ILE A 62 3.97 -5.13 7.11
C ILE A 62 4.98 -5.39 6.01
N ASP A 63 4.96 -6.59 5.46
CA ASP A 63 5.78 -6.99 4.31
C ASP A 63 5.13 -6.53 3.00
N THR A 64 5.70 -6.89 1.86
CA THR A 64 5.22 -6.50 0.54
C THR A 64 3.71 -6.73 0.43
N SER A 65 2.98 -5.64 0.34
CA SER A 65 1.52 -5.57 0.29
C SER A 65 1.10 -4.78 -0.92
N CYS A 66 0.37 -5.41 -1.84
CA CYS A 66 -0.14 -4.75 -3.04
C CYS A 66 -1.28 -3.79 -2.69
N ILE A 67 -1.41 -2.73 -3.50
CA ILE A 67 -2.45 -1.72 -3.35
C ILE A 67 -3.01 -1.31 -4.71
N GLY A 68 -4.32 -1.11 -4.78
CA GLY A 68 -5.01 -0.72 -6.00
C GLY A 68 -6.51 -0.55 -5.80
N LEU A 69 -7.17 -0.10 -6.86
CA LEU A 69 -8.62 0.05 -6.92
C LEU A 69 -9.15 -0.76 -8.10
N ASP A 70 -10.20 -1.54 -7.85
CA ASP A 70 -10.99 -2.18 -8.89
C ASP A 70 -12.02 -1.18 -9.42
N ILE A 71 -11.85 -0.78 -10.67
CA ILE A 71 -12.72 0.19 -11.34
C ILE A 71 -13.63 -0.55 -12.30
N HIS A 72 -14.92 -0.40 -12.12
CA HIS A 72 -15.96 -1.09 -12.89
C HIS A 72 -15.70 -1.05 -14.40
N PHE A 73 -15.63 -2.24 -15.01
CA PHE A 73 -15.31 -2.47 -16.43
C PHE A 73 -13.99 -1.85 -16.93
N GLN A 74 -13.00 -1.65 -16.06
CA GLN A 74 -11.73 -1.03 -16.46
C GLN A 74 -10.52 -1.85 -15.99
N GLU A 75 -10.06 -2.76 -16.82
CA GLU A 75 -8.84 -3.54 -16.62
C GLU A 75 -7.57 -2.85 -17.14
N PRO A 76 -6.39 -3.18 -16.59
CA PRO A 76 -6.16 -3.92 -15.35
C PRO A 76 -6.50 -3.06 -14.12
N LEU A 77 -6.39 -3.62 -12.89
CA LEU A 77 -6.59 -2.86 -11.65
C LEU A 77 -5.84 -1.53 -11.69
N LEU A 78 -6.45 -0.47 -11.16
CA LEU A 78 -5.78 0.81 -11.02
C LEU A 78 -4.77 0.74 -9.87
N GLY A 79 -3.50 0.64 -10.20
CA GLY A 79 -2.36 0.28 -9.34
C GLY A 79 -1.49 -0.80 -9.96
N GLU A 80 -1.98 -1.48 -11.01
CA GLU A 80 -1.18 -2.40 -11.83
C GLU A 80 -0.64 -1.72 -13.09
N ASN A 81 0.45 -2.27 -13.61
CA ASN A 81 1.15 -1.76 -14.80
C ASN A 81 1.47 -0.26 -14.70
N VAL A 82 1.96 0.16 -13.54
CA VAL A 82 2.23 1.57 -13.23
C VAL A 82 3.70 1.88 -13.19
N GLY A 83 4.04 3.13 -13.50
CA GLY A 83 5.35 3.73 -13.29
C GLY A 83 5.23 5.06 -12.55
N LEU A 84 6.22 5.38 -11.73
CA LEU A 84 6.28 6.63 -10.99
C LEU A 84 6.52 7.81 -11.92
N SER A 85 5.65 8.81 -11.88
CA SER A 85 5.79 10.06 -12.65
C SER A 85 6.47 11.15 -11.83
N ALA A 86 6.06 11.32 -10.56
CA ALA A 86 6.62 12.32 -9.67
C ALA A 86 6.49 11.90 -8.22
N SER A 87 7.34 12.45 -7.37
CA SER A 87 7.17 12.30 -5.91
C SER A 87 7.76 13.47 -5.16
N LYS A 88 7.20 13.74 -3.98
CA LYS A 88 7.66 14.80 -3.08
C LYS A 88 7.56 14.33 -1.63
N VAL A 89 8.65 14.51 -0.89
CA VAL A 89 8.66 14.34 0.57
C VAL A 89 8.62 15.72 1.21
N SER A 90 7.86 15.85 2.29
CA SER A 90 7.75 17.09 3.07
C SER A 90 7.56 16.78 4.56
N ALA A 91 7.83 17.76 5.42
CA ALA A 91 7.50 17.67 6.83
C ALA A 91 6.13 18.30 7.09
N GLY A 92 5.36 17.68 7.99
CA GLY A 92 4.11 18.20 8.54
C GLY A 92 4.19 18.39 10.05
N ASP A 93 3.07 18.77 10.68
CA ASP A 93 2.98 18.89 12.13
C ASP A 93 2.92 17.51 12.80
N GLY A 94 4.10 17.04 13.24
CA GLY A 94 4.27 15.74 13.91
C GLY A 94 4.30 14.53 13.00
N TYR A 95 4.46 14.71 11.68
CA TYR A 95 4.63 13.65 10.70
C TYR A 95 5.56 14.06 9.56
N SER A 96 6.07 13.07 8.84
CA SER A 96 6.67 13.25 7.51
C SER A 96 5.65 12.77 6.46
N ALA A 97 5.55 13.48 5.34
CA ALA A 97 4.64 13.13 4.26
C ALA A 97 5.39 12.74 2.99
N LEU A 98 4.82 11.79 2.25
CA LEU A 98 5.18 11.47 0.88
C LEU A 98 3.92 11.65 0.02
N PHE A 99 4.06 12.40 -1.06
CA PHE A 99 3.10 12.43 -2.16
C PHE A 99 3.76 11.80 -3.39
N ALA A 100 3.10 10.86 -4.03
CA ALA A 100 3.65 10.12 -5.17
C ALA A 100 2.59 9.92 -6.25
N ASP A 101 2.92 10.33 -7.48
CA ASP A 101 2.06 10.25 -8.67
C ASP A 101 2.49 9.08 -9.52
N TYR A 102 1.56 8.18 -9.84
CA TYR A 102 1.79 7.05 -10.72
C TYR A 102 0.93 7.15 -11.97
N LEU A 103 1.50 6.74 -13.08
CA LEU A 103 0.82 6.62 -14.37
C LEU A 103 0.76 5.16 -14.78
N GLN A 104 -0.43 4.69 -15.11
CA GLN A 104 -0.60 3.35 -15.66
C GLN A 104 -0.13 3.33 -17.12
N ASN A 105 0.71 2.36 -17.47
CA ASN A 105 1.22 2.16 -18.82
C ASN A 105 0.16 1.47 -19.69
N SER A 106 -0.88 2.21 -20.05
CA SER A 106 -1.99 1.77 -20.88
C SER A 106 -2.31 2.83 -21.93
N THR A 107 -3.11 2.48 -22.93
CA THR A 107 -3.54 3.43 -23.98
C THR A 107 -4.33 4.62 -23.42
N THR A 108 -5.01 4.43 -22.28
CA THR A 108 -5.78 5.49 -21.62
C THR A 108 -4.98 6.30 -20.62
N GLY A 109 -3.83 5.77 -20.13
CA GLY A 109 -2.94 6.50 -19.23
C GLY A 109 -3.59 6.95 -17.93
N ARG A 110 -4.26 6.04 -17.19
CA ARG A 110 -4.92 6.38 -15.93
C ARG A 110 -3.90 6.72 -14.84
N ARG A 111 -4.19 7.79 -14.09
CA ARG A 111 -3.34 8.23 -12.97
C ARG A 111 -3.93 7.77 -11.64
N ILE A 112 -3.05 7.40 -10.73
CA ILE A 112 -3.34 7.14 -9.34
C ILE A 112 -2.22 7.77 -8.49
N ASP A 113 -2.60 8.64 -7.58
CA ASP A 113 -1.67 9.33 -6.71
C ASP A 113 -1.85 8.80 -5.28
N PHE A 114 -0.78 8.85 -4.50
CA PHE A 114 -0.77 8.43 -3.10
C PHE A 114 -0.33 9.58 -2.22
N GLU A 115 -1.07 9.79 -1.14
CA GLU A 115 -0.63 10.60 0.00
C GLU A 115 -0.36 9.68 1.19
N VAL A 116 0.85 9.78 1.74
CA VAL A 116 1.29 9.03 2.91
C VAL A 116 1.74 9.98 4.00
N ARG A 117 1.37 9.69 5.25
CA ARG A 117 1.82 10.41 6.45
C ARG A 117 2.40 9.41 7.43
N VAL A 118 3.64 9.62 7.85
CA VAL A 118 4.33 8.75 8.80
C VAL A 118 4.55 9.54 10.10
N TYR A 119 3.80 9.11 11.12
CA TYR A 119 3.90 9.61 12.50
C TYR A 119 4.87 8.76 13.30
N ASN A 120 5.25 9.17 14.51
CA ASN A 120 6.08 8.34 15.40
C ASN A 120 5.36 7.08 15.93
N ASP A 121 4.06 7.05 15.83
CA ASP A 121 3.19 5.99 16.34
C ASP A 121 2.31 5.32 15.27
N GLY A 122 2.57 5.58 13.98
CA GLY A 122 1.85 4.90 12.91
C GLY A 122 2.01 5.57 11.55
N VAL A 123 1.37 4.94 10.59
CA VAL A 123 1.34 5.37 9.18
C VAL A 123 -0.10 5.53 8.74
N ALA A 124 -0.41 6.60 8.03
CA ALA A 124 -1.66 6.77 7.31
C ALA A 124 -1.36 6.95 5.82
N PHE A 125 -2.13 6.31 4.95
CA PHE A 125 -2.03 6.51 3.50
C PHE A 125 -3.42 6.50 2.87
N ARG A 126 -3.54 7.14 1.72
CA ARG A 126 -4.79 7.19 0.96
C ARG A 126 -4.55 7.30 -0.53
N TYR A 127 -5.55 6.88 -1.28
CA TYR A 127 -5.62 7.08 -2.72
C TYR A 127 -6.09 8.49 -3.03
N VAL A 128 -5.52 9.07 -4.06
CA VAL A 128 -5.94 10.35 -4.64
C VAL A 128 -6.06 10.18 -6.14
N LEU A 129 -7.23 10.42 -6.69
CA LEU A 129 -7.46 10.37 -8.13
C LEU A 129 -7.65 11.81 -8.64
N PRO A 130 -6.69 12.35 -9.40
CA PRO A 130 -6.85 13.67 -9.99
C PRO A 130 -7.96 13.65 -11.05
N GLN A 131 -8.48 14.82 -11.40
CA GLN A 131 -9.40 14.91 -12.51
C GLN A 131 -8.74 14.42 -13.79
N GLN A 132 -9.36 13.46 -14.46
CA GLN A 132 -8.83 12.82 -15.66
C GLN A 132 -9.93 12.23 -16.52
N ALA A 133 -9.81 12.39 -17.85
CA ALA A 133 -10.85 11.96 -18.78
C ALA A 133 -11.23 10.46 -18.68
N PRO A 134 -10.28 9.51 -18.49
CA PRO A 134 -10.62 8.09 -18.37
C PRO A 134 -11.42 7.72 -17.11
N LEU A 135 -11.48 8.60 -16.11
CA LEU A 135 -12.12 8.36 -14.81
C LEU A 135 -13.00 9.55 -14.38
N LEU A 136 -13.69 10.21 -15.32
CA LEU A 136 -14.63 11.30 -14.97
C LEU A 136 -15.74 10.75 -14.07
N ASP A 137 -16.38 9.67 -14.49
CA ASP A 137 -17.31 8.89 -13.68
C ASP A 137 -16.49 7.80 -12.96
N LEU A 138 -16.52 7.83 -11.63
CA LEU A 138 -15.75 6.92 -10.79
C LEU A 138 -16.67 5.88 -10.18
N LEU A 139 -16.62 4.67 -10.68
CA LEU A 139 -17.32 3.51 -10.14
C LEU A 139 -16.29 2.53 -9.59
N ILE A 140 -16.20 2.42 -8.27
CA ILE A 140 -15.27 1.49 -7.60
C ILE A 140 -16.05 0.23 -7.24
N GLU A 141 -15.59 -0.93 -7.70
CA GLU A 141 -16.11 -2.24 -7.32
C GLU A 141 -15.55 -2.66 -5.96
N ASP A 142 -14.22 -2.60 -5.82
CA ASP A 142 -13.56 -2.90 -4.55
C ASP A 142 -12.24 -2.13 -4.41
N GLU A 143 -11.70 -2.14 -3.22
CA GLU A 143 -10.36 -1.69 -2.91
C GLU A 143 -9.47 -2.90 -2.61
N VAL A 144 -8.36 -3.01 -3.31
CA VAL A 144 -7.41 -4.11 -3.16
C VAL A 144 -6.20 -3.62 -2.38
N THR A 145 -6.41 -3.31 -1.10
CA THR A 145 -5.33 -2.95 -0.17
C THR A 145 -4.98 -4.16 0.68
N GLU A 146 -3.77 -4.67 0.51
CA GLU A 146 -3.23 -5.77 1.28
C GLU A 146 -2.59 -5.30 2.58
N PHE A 147 -2.64 -6.14 3.62
CA PHE A 147 -1.88 -6.02 4.85
C PHE A 147 -1.20 -7.38 5.12
N HIS A 148 0.01 -7.53 4.59
CA HIS A 148 0.80 -8.75 4.72
C HIS A 148 1.69 -8.64 5.96
N PHE A 149 1.24 -9.22 7.07
CA PHE A 149 2.01 -9.19 8.32
C PHE A 149 3.30 -9.98 8.19
N ALA A 150 4.40 -9.47 8.76
CA ALA A 150 5.67 -10.19 8.84
C ALA A 150 5.63 -11.42 9.79
N TRP A 151 4.46 -11.77 10.31
CA TRP A 151 4.20 -12.94 11.17
C TRP A 151 2.80 -13.49 10.90
N THR A 152 2.55 -14.73 11.33
CA THR A 152 1.21 -15.32 11.24
C THR A 152 0.26 -14.64 12.22
N ALA A 153 -0.77 -13.99 11.70
CA ALA A 153 -1.79 -13.31 12.50
C ALA A 153 -2.85 -14.31 13.02
N GLY A 154 -3.30 -14.12 14.27
CA GLY A 154 -4.14 -15.08 14.97
C GLY A 154 -5.66 -14.94 14.82
N ARG A 155 -6.16 -14.05 13.98
CA ARG A 155 -7.56 -13.63 13.94
C ARG A 155 -8.42 -14.29 12.86
N PRO A 156 -9.77 -14.21 12.95
CA PRO A 156 -10.71 -14.92 12.07
C PRO A 156 -10.66 -14.46 10.59
N ALA A 157 -11.32 -15.23 9.71
CA ALA A 157 -11.29 -15.06 8.27
C ALA A 157 -11.90 -13.74 7.77
N LYS A 158 -12.82 -13.12 8.52
CA LYS A 158 -13.38 -11.80 8.22
C LYS A 158 -13.42 -10.97 9.51
N SER A 159 -12.96 -9.71 9.43
CA SER A 159 -12.90 -8.79 10.57
C SER A 159 -13.44 -7.42 10.18
N SER A 160 -14.24 -6.83 11.08
CA SER A 160 -14.53 -5.40 11.07
C SER A 160 -13.36 -4.60 11.66
N LEU A 161 -13.33 -3.31 11.37
CA LEU A 161 -12.38 -2.40 12.00
C LEU A 161 -12.89 -1.90 13.38
N PRO A 162 -11.97 -1.54 14.27
CA PRO A 162 -10.52 -1.69 14.16
C PRO A 162 -10.06 -3.15 14.26
N TYR A 163 -9.07 -3.54 13.43
CA TYR A 163 -8.36 -4.79 13.57
C TYR A 163 -7.11 -4.57 14.43
N GLU A 164 -6.88 -5.41 15.41
CA GLU A 164 -5.79 -5.25 16.37
C GLU A 164 -5.08 -6.58 16.60
N GLU A 165 -3.75 -6.58 16.49
CA GLU A 165 -2.90 -7.76 16.60
C GLU A 165 -1.68 -7.49 17.48
N ALA A 166 -1.29 -8.50 18.28
CA ALA A 166 -0.07 -8.44 19.07
C ALA A 166 1.16 -8.61 18.17
N VAL A 167 2.14 -7.74 18.31
CA VAL A 167 3.40 -7.84 17.56
C VAL A 167 4.36 -8.79 18.26
N PRO A 168 4.91 -9.81 17.58
CA PRO A 168 5.94 -10.68 18.14
C PRO A 168 7.16 -9.86 18.62
N GLY A 169 7.53 -10.08 19.88
CA GLY A 169 8.59 -9.31 20.53
C GLY A 169 8.12 -8.07 21.29
N GLY A 170 6.82 -7.79 21.29
CA GLY A 170 6.18 -6.78 22.14
C GLY A 170 5.51 -5.65 21.38
N GLY A 171 4.44 -5.13 21.98
CA GLY A 171 3.59 -4.08 21.41
C GLY A 171 2.40 -4.62 20.63
N TRP A 172 1.65 -3.70 20.02
CA TRP A 172 0.43 -3.94 19.28
C TRP A 172 0.43 -3.15 17.97
N LEU A 173 -0.14 -3.77 16.94
CA LEU A 173 -0.44 -3.14 15.67
C LEU A 173 -1.96 -3.10 15.49
N GLY A 174 -2.48 -1.96 15.04
CA GLY A 174 -3.89 -1.78 14.73
C GLY A 174 -4.10 -1.25 13.32
N ILE A 175 -5.13 -1.78 12.64
CA ILE A 175 -5.59 -1.25 11.35
C ILE A 175 -6.89 -0.52 11.59
N PHE A 176 -6.94 0.73 11.11
CA PHE A 176 -8.09 1.64 11.22
C PHE A 176 -8.35 2.30 9.87
N GLU A 177 -9.48 2.98 9.76
CA GLU A 177 -9.80 3.85 8.62
C GLU A 177 -10.38 5.18 9.10
N SER A 178 -10.20 6.24 8.32
CA SER A 178 -11.01 7.45 8.50
C SER A 178 -12.38 7.24 7.87
N ARG A 179 -13.38 7.97 8.37
CA ARG A 179 -14.72 7.98 7.76
C ARG A 179 -14.83 9.12 6.78
N GLU A 180 -15.21 8.78 5.54
CA GLU A 180 -15.52 9.76 4.50
C GLU A 180 -16.98 9.66 4.13
N ALA A 181 -17.63 10.82 4.00
CA ALA A 181 -19.06 10.87 3.67
C ALA A 181 -19.33 10.19 2.32
N GLY A 182 -20.27 9.25 2.32
CA GLY A 182 -20.67 8.52 1.12
C GLY A 182 -19.76 7.38 0.68
N PHE A 183 -18.60 7.20 1.32
CA PHE A 183 -17.73 6.03 1.06
C PHE A 183 -18.07 4.89 2.03
N PRO A 184 -18.18 3.63 1.56
CA PRO A 184 -18.51 2.50 2.42
C PRO A 184 -17.36 2.17 3.37
N PRO A 185 -17.67 1.68 4.60
CA PRO A 185 -16.64 1.20 5.51
C PRO A 185 -16.01 -0.09 4.99
N MET A 186 -14.68 -0.20 5.08
CA MET A 186 -14.00 -1.43 4.70
C MET A 186 -14.16 -2.52 5.75
N SER A 187 -14.11 -3.77 5.32
CA SER A 187 -13.81 -4.94 6.13
C SER A 187 -12.49 -5.55 5.70
N LEU A 188 -11.92 -6.43 6.52
CA LEU A 188 -10.70 -7.17 6.18
C LEU A 188 -11.04 -8.64 6.02
N VAL A 189 -10.63 -9.22 4.90
CA VAL A 189 -10.79 -10.64 4.57
C VAL A 189 -9.42 -11.29 4.57
N ARG A 190 -9.31 -12.47 5.19
CA ARG A 190 -8.07 -13.24 5.22
C ARG A 190 -7.95 -14.08 3.95
N ASN A 191 -6.91 -13.82 3.17
CA ASN A 191 -6.56 -14.63 2.01
C ASN A 191 -5.52 -15.71 2.35
N GLU A 192 -4.56 -15.39 3.25
CA GLU A 192 -3.52 -16.29 3.72
C GLU A 192 -3.32 -16.11 5.24
N PRO A 193 -2.60 -17.02 5.92
CA PRO A 193 -2.43 -16.95 7.38
C PRO A 193 -1.90 -15.61 7.91
N ASN A 194 -1.13 -14.88 7.10
CA ASN A 194 -0.55 -13.59 7.44
C ASN A 194 -0.97 -12.45 6.48
N LEU A 195 -1.92 -12.69 5.56
CA LEU A 195 -2.40 -11.72 4.59
C LEU A 195 -3.87 -11.40 4.79
N LEU A 196 -4.16 -10.14 5.10
CA LEU A 196 -5.50 -9.56 5.06
C LEU A 196 -5.62 -8.65 3.86
N VAL A 197 -6.80 -8.65 3.23
CA VAL A 197 -7.13 -7.76 2.11
C VAL A 197 -8.39 -7.00 2.45
N THR A 198 -8.46 -5.73 2.06
CA THR A 198 -9.67 -4.93 2.16
C THR A 198 -10.80 -5.54 1.34
N HIS A 199 -12.02 -5.29 1.77
CA HIS A 199 -13.23 -5.57 1.02
C HIS A 199 -14.27 -4.51 1.34
N LEU A 200 -14.82 -3.92 0.32
CA LEU A 200 -15.90 -2.93 0.40
C LEU A 200 -17.24 -3.63 0.16
N PRO A 201 -18.29 -3.33 0.92
CA PRO A 201 -19.62 -3.86 0.65
C PRO A 201 -20.22 -3.20 -0.60
N ASP A 202 -20.92 -3.99 -1.40
CA ASP A 202 -21.68 -3.48 -2.53
C ASP A 202 -22.69 -2.43 -2.09
N LYS A 203 -22.92 -1.46 -2.96
CA LYS A 203 -23.99 -0.50 -2.80
C LYS A 203 -25.33 -1.20 -3.06
N PRO A 204 -26.32 -1.10 -2.15
CA PRO A 204 -27.60 -1.81 -2.32
C PRO A 204 -28.35 -1.51 -3.63
N SER A 205 -28.14 -0.31 -4.21
CA SER A 205 -28.75 0.10 -5.48
C SER A 205 -27.99 -0.39 -6.72
N ASP A 206 -26.72 -0.78 -6.56
CA ASP A 206 -25.81 -1.10 -7.67
C ASP A 206 -24.95 -2.33 -7.29
N PRO A 207 -25.48 -3.57 -7.40
CA PRO A 207 -24.74 -4.78 -7.10
C PRO A 207 -23.46 -4.87 -7.94
N GLY A 208 -22.31 -5.19 -7.29
CA GLY A 208 -20.99 -5.20 -7.91
C GLY A 208 -20.29 -3.84 -7.90
N VAL A 209 -20.91 -2.78 -7.35
CA VAL A 209 -20.27 -1.48 -7.20
C VAL A 209 -20.38 -1.02 -5.74
N ALA A 210 -19.23 -0.78 -5.12
CA ALA A 210 -19.16 -0.31 -3.74
C ALA A 210 -19.33 1.22 -3.63
N TYR A 211 -18.77 1.97 -4.59
CA TYR A 211 -18.81 3.43 -4.56
C TYR A 211 -19.06 4.03 -5.94
N VAL A 212 -19.89 5.08 -5.99
CA VAL A 212 -20.14 5.89 -7.19
C VAL A 212 -19.81 7.33 -6.89
N GLY A 213 -18.96 7.93 -7.70
CA GLY A 213 -18.50 9.32 -7.56
C GLY A 213 -17.97 9.90 -8.85
N VAL A 214 -17.21 10.96 -8.74
CA VAL A 214 -16.52 11.63 -9.86
C VAL A 214 -15.10 12.02 -9.45
N THR A 215 -14.20 12.17 -10.43
CA THR A 215 -12.89 12.76 -10.17
C THR A 215 -12.91 14.29 -10.29
N PRO A 216 -12.12 15.06 -9.51
CA PRO A 216 -11.09 14.57 -8.58
C PRO A 216 -11.69 13.92 -7.35
N TRP A 217 -11.07 12.84 -6.88
CA TRP A 217 -11.53 12.11 -5.71
C TRP A 217 -10.36 11.84 -4.75
N THR A 218 -10.67 11.84 -3.46
CA THR A 218 -9.71 11.49 -2.41
C THR A 218 -10.37 10.47 -1.50
N GLY A 219 -9.74 9.32 -1.38
CA GLY A 219 -10.23 8.21 -0.56
C GLY A 219 -10.01 8.42 0.93
N PRO A 220 -10.63 7.56 1.76
CA PRO A 220 -10.38 7.53 3.20
C PRO A 220 -8.93 7.14 3.51
N TRP A 221 -8.46 7.57 4.69
CA TRP A 221 -7.18 7.14 5.19
C TRP A 221 -7.23 5.68 5.63
N ARG A 222 -6.24 4.91 5.19
CA ARG A 222 -5.89 3.59 5.71
C ARG A 222 -4.79 3.79 6.73
N ILE A 223 -5.01 3.33 7.95
CA ILE A 223 -4.18 3.69 9.10
C ILE A 223 -3.61 2.42 9.72
N ILE A 224 -2.29 2.40 9.88
CA ILE A 224 -1.55 1.35 10.59
C ILE A 224 -0.97 2.01 11.85
N ALA A 225 -1.60 1.79 13.00
CA ALA A 225 -1.15 2.31 14.27
C ALA A 225 -0.25 1.31 15.01
N VAL A 226 0.72 1.80 15.77
CA VAL A 226 1.63 0.98 16.58
C VAL A 226 1.72 1.54 17.99
N ALA A 227 1.47 0.71 19.01
CA ALA A 227 1.50 1.12 20.41
C ALA A 227 2.14 0.05 21.31
N GLY A 228 2.55 0.43 22.51
CA GLY A 228 3.06 -0.51 23.52
C GLY A 228 1.98 -1.42 24.11
N THR A 229 0.72 -0.95 24.14
CA THR A 229 -0.44 -1.69 24.65
C THR A 229 -1.59 -1.63 23.66
N ARG A 230 -2.54 -2.56 23.77
CA ARG A 230 -3.73 -2.60 22.93
C ARG A 230 -4.58 -1.33 23.07
N GLU A 231 -4.82 -0.91 24.31
CA GLU A 231 -5.60 0.30 24.63
C GLU A 231 -4.91 1.59 24.17
N GLY A 232 -3.59 1.53 23.96
CA GLY A 232 -2.78 2.62 23.43
C GLY A 232 -3.04 2.89 21.95
N LEU A 233 -3.50 1.89 21.17
CA LEU A 233 -3.70 2.03 19.74
C LEU A 233 -4.66 3.17 19.38
N ALA A 234 -5.82 3.23 20.02
CA ALA A 234 -6.81 4.29 19.77
C ALA A 234 -6.38 5.69 20.23
N LYS A 235 -5.29 5.79 21.01
CA LYS A 235 -4.73 7.04 21.52
C LYS A 235 -3.54 7.54 20.69
N THR A 236 -3.13 6.82 19.67
CA THR A 236 -2.04 7.24 18.79
C THR A 236 -2.42 8.50 18.00
N LYS A 237 -1.44 9.33 17.70
CA LYS A 237 -1.67 10.58 16.93
C LYS A 237 -2.20 10.27 15.54
N VAL A 238 -1.73 9.17 14.93
CA VAL A 238 -2.15 8.75 13.59
C VAL A 238 -3.65 8.42 13.53
N VAL A 239 -4.25 7.90 14.61
CA VAL A 239 -5.69 7.55 14.68
C VAL A 239 -6.56 8.76 15.01
N GLN A 240 -6.03 9.73 15.77
CA GLN A 240 -6.80 10.89 16.26
C GLN A 240 -6.85 12.07 15.27
N LYS A 241 -6.16 12.02 14.15
CA LYS A 241 -6.10 13.06 13.11
C LYS A 241 -6.74 12.63 11.80
#